data_c43cca26aea90c3ac3cc856a9156e8f9
#
_entry.id   c43cca26aea90c3ac3cc856a9156e8f9
#
_cell.length_a   1.000
_cell.length_b   1.000
_cell.length_c   1.000
_cell.angle_alpha   90.00
_cell.angle_beta   90.00
_cell.angle_gamma   90.00
#
_symmetry.space_group_name_H-M   'P 1'
#
loop_
_entity.id
_entity.type
_entity.pdbx_description
1 polymer ?
#
loop_
_entity_poly.entity_id
_entity_poly.type
_entity_poly.pdbx_seq_one_letter_code
_entity_poly.pdbx_strand_id
1 'polypeptide(L)'
;CLTGNSAMGKGTVARIIARLYKAMGIVDKGQVFDFKVERMIGLMEDEAQRSIGEALVKSSGGILLFDEDSPKLNEAVGFRERVRALLMNQMAEHPGSYIIIYAEPRNRVSGINGDAEHMSDLVNVLVFEDYTKEELMIILKRRLEKERMKMTATARQYMTVFIGSLVATEERSHASSRLMRIVADLIVRNC
;
A
#
# COMPACT_ATOMS: atom_id res chain seq x y z
N CYS A 1 1.33 -10.23 4.04
CA CYS A 1 0.23 -9.40 3.53
C CYS A 1 0.13 -8.12 4.35
N LEU A 2 -0.16 -6.97 3.71
CA LEU A 2 -0.42 -5.67 4.33
C LEU A 2 -1.88 -5.31 4.05
N THR A 3 -2.73 -5.32 5.05
CA THR A 3 -4.16 -5.02 4.90
C THR A 3 -4.56 -3.74 5.65
N GLY A 4 -5.45 -2.96 5.07
CA GLY A 4 -5.93 -1.70 5.65
C GLY A 4 -6.45 -0.76 4.58
N ASN A 5 -7.09 0.32 5.00
CA ASN A 5 -7.64 1.32 4.09
C ASN A 5 -6.57 1.97 3.21
N SER A 6 -7.00 2.60 2.12
CA SER A 6 -6.08 3.26 1.19
C SER A 6 -5.26 4.34 1.88
N ALA A 7 -3.99 4.48 1.48
CA ALA A 7 -3.06 5.49 1.98
C ALA A 7 -2.77 5.44 3.51
N MET A 8 -2.95 4.28 4.16
CA MET A 8 -2.55 4.04 5.56
C MET A 8 -1.06 3.70 5.73
N GLY A 9 -0.26 3.85 4.69
CA GLY A 9 1.20 3.68 4.79
C GLY A 9 1.73 2.32 4.37
N LYS A 10 0.91 1.40 3.84
CA LYS A 10 1.31 0.06 3.39
C LYS A 10 2.58 0.08 2.52
N GLY A 11 2.60 0.90 1.47
CA GLY A 11 3.78 1.03 0.61
C GLY A 11 5.02 1.62 1.31
N THR A 12 4.83 2.44 2.35
CA THR A 12 5.95 2.97 3.15
C THR A 12 6.57 1.86 3.98
N VAL A 13 5.75 1.03 4.62
CA VAL A 13 6.21 -0.11 5.42
C VAL A 13 6.86 -1.16 4.53
N ALA A 14 6.33 -1.44 3.34
CA ALA A 14 6.97 -2.34 2.38
C ALA A 14 8.42 -1.89 2.05
N ARG A 15 8.65 -0.58 1.87
CA ARG A 15 9.99 -0.04 1.64
C ARG A 15 10.92 -0.15 2.86
N ILE A 16 10.37 -0.04 4.07
CA ILE A 16 11.14 -0.25 5.31
C ILE A 16 11.54 -1.73 5.41
N ILE A 17 10.60 -2.65 5.15
CA ILE A 17 10.87 -4.09 5.14
C ILE A 17 11.96 -4.44 4.11
N ALA A 18 11.91 -3.87 2.91
CA ALA A 18 12.93 -4.11 1.88
C ALA A 18 14.33 -3.68 2.33
N ARG A 19 14.45 -2.53 2.99
CA ARG A 19 15.73 -2.05 3.54
C ARG A 19 16.23 -2.93 4.68
N LEU A 20 15.32 -3.37 5.54
CA LEU A 20 15.63 -4.29 6.63
C LEU A 20 16.13 -5.63 6.09
N TYR A 21 15.43 -6.21 5.13
CA TYR A 21 15.81 -7.48 4.50
C TYR A 21 17.15 -7.38 3.77
N LYS A 22 17.44 -6.23 3.15
CA LYS A 22 18.79 -6.00 2.60
C LYS A 22 19.84 -5.96 3.70
N ALA A 23 19.59 -5.26 4.80
CA ALA A 23 20.54 -5.19 5.92
C ALA A 23 20.78 -6.58 6.56
N MET A 24 19.78 -7.47 6.52
CA MET A 24 19.87 -8.85 7.00
C MET A 24 20.48 -9.83 5.96
N GLY A 25 20.77 -9.36 4.74
CA GLY A 25 21.28 -10.22 3.67
C GLY A 25 20.25 -11.17 3.06
N ILE A 26 18.94 -10.92 3.29
CA ILE A 26 17.84 -11.74 2.73
C ILE A 26 17.59 -11.38 1.27
N VAL A 27 17.77 -10.11 0.90
CA VAL A 27 17.68 -9.59 -0.47
C VAL A 27 18.93 -8.81 -0.83
N ASP A 28 19.30 -8.84 -2.10
CA ASP A 28 20.47 -8.11 -2.61
C ASP A 28 20.21 -6.61 -2.75
N LYS A 29 18.97 -6.26 -3.12
CA LYS A 29 18.52 -4.89 -3.37
C LYS A 29 17.48 -4.48 -2.34
N GLY A 30 17.72 -3.42 -1.59
CA GLY A 30 16.74 -2.84 -0.65
C GLY A 30 15.64 -2.02 -1.36
N GLN A 31 15.19 -2.49 -2.53
CA GLN A 31 14.23 -1.81 -3.40
C GLN A 31 12.89 -2.54 -3.42
N VAL A 32 11.82 -1.77 -3.60
CA VAL A 32 10.47 -2.29 -3.82
C VAL A 32 10.04 -1.92 -5.23
N PHE A 33 9.64 -2.91 -6.01
CA PHE A 33 8.94 -2.70 -7.27
C PHE A 33 7.44 -2.66 -6.99
N ASP A 34 6.82 -1.51 -7.20
CA ASP A 34 5.40 -1.26 -6.92
C ASP A 34 4.57 -1.65 -8.16
N PHE A 35 3.89 -2.77 -8.10
CA PHE A 35 3.03 -3.30 -9.16
C PHE A 35 1.56 -3.06 -8.83
N LYS A 36 0.93 -2.16 -9.60
CA LYS A 36 -0.49 -1.81 -9.46
C LYS A 36 -1.37 -2.77 -10.25
N VAL A 37 -2.11 -3.62 -9.56
CA VAL A 37 -3.00 -4.63 -10.17
C VAL A 37 -4.08 -3.99 -11.06
N GLU A 38 -4.53 -2.78 -10.75
CA GLU A 38 -5.51 -2.04 -11.58
C GLU A 38 -5.07 -1.81 -13.02
N ARG A 39 -3.76 -1.83 -13.30
CA ARG A 39 -3.22 -1.67 -14.66
C ARG A 39 -3.50 -2.86 -15.57
N MET A 40 -3.91 -3.96 -14.98
CA MET A 40 -4.23 -5.18 -15.72
C MET A 40 -5.71 -5.27 -16.09
N ILE A 41 -6.55 -4.34 -15.61
CA ILE A 41 -7.98 -4.32 -15.95
C ILE A 41 -8.13 -4.14 -17.46
N GLY A 42 -8.85 -5.08 -18.09
CA GLY A 42 -9.09 -5.07 -19.53
C GLY A 42 -8.00 -5.73 -20.38
N LEU A 43 -6.90 -6.19 -19.79
CA LEU A 43 -5.91 -6.98 -20.50
C LEU A 43 -6.43 -8.40 -20.80
N MET A 44 -6.00 -8.96 -21.92
CA MET A 44 -6.14 -10.39 -22.22
C MET A 44 -5.23 -11.21 -21.28
N GLU A 45 -5.54 -12.48 -21.09
CA GLU A 45 -4.82 -13.35 -20.15
C GLU A 45 -3.32 -13.42 -20.43
N ASP A 46 -2.94 -13.58 -21.69
CA ASP A 46 -1.53 -13.61 -22.11
C ASP A 46 -0.79 -12.31 -21.82
N GLU A 47 -1.47 -11.16 -21.98
CA GLU A 47 -0.91 -9.85 -21.67
C GLU A 47 -0.74 -9.67 -20.17
N ALA A 48 -1.73 -10.12 -19.39
CA ALA A 48 -1.71 -10.11 -17.93
C ALA A 48 -0.54 -10.98 -17.42
N GLN A 49 -0.40 -12.20 -17.94
CA GLN A 49 0.68 -13.12 -17.57
C GLN A 49 2.05 -12.52 -17.90
N ARG A 50 2.21 -11.93 -19.08
CA ARG A 50 3.45 -11.24 -19.48
C ARG A 50 3.77 -10.07 -18.55
N SER A 51 2.77 -9.27 -18.20
CA SER A 51 2.93 -8.13 -17.29
C SER A 51 3.40 -8.56 -15.89
N ILE A 52 2.88 -9.68 -15.37
CA ILE A 52 3.32 -10.26 -14.09
C ILE A 52 4.76 -10.77 -14.22
N GLY A 53 5.09 -11.51 -15.26
CA GLY A 53 6.44 -12.01 -15.51
C GLY A 53 7.48 -10.89 -15.56
N GLU A 54 7.17 -9.80 -16.27
CA GLU A 54 8.04 -8.62 -16.29
C GLU A 54 8.20 -7.97 -14.91
N ALA A 55 7.12 -7.92 -14.12
CA ALA A 55 7.17 -7.36 -12.77
C ALA A 55 8.08 -8.20 -11.85
N LEU A 56 7.98 -9.52 -11.93
CA LEU A 56 8.83 -10.45 -11.19
C LEU A 56 10.31 -10.26 -11.58
N VAL A 57 10.61 -10.22 -12.87
CA VAL A 57 11.99 -9.97 -13.35
C VAL A 57 12.52 -8.63 -12.83
N LYS A 58 11.73 -7.56 -12.93
CA LYS A 58 12.12 -6.22 -12.46
C LYS A 58 12.32 -6.16 -10.94
N SER A 59 11.61 -6.97 -10.19
CA SER A 59 11.72 -7.05 -8.72
C SER A 59 12.84 -7.97 -8.24
N SER A 60 13.50 -8.70 -9.14
CA SER A 60 14.54 -9.68 -8.80
C SER A 60 15.63 -9.08 -7.91
N GLY A 61 15.98 -9.80 -6.85
CA GLY A 61 16.91 -9.37 -5.80
C GLY A 61 16.35 -8.29 -4.85
N GLY A 62 15.08 -7.91 -4.99
CA GLY A 62 14.36 -7.00 -4.12
C GLY A 62 13.00 -7.56 -3.72
N ILE A 63 12.00 -6.69 -3.56
CA ILE A 63 10.63 -7.05 -3.16
C ILE A 63 9.65 -6.57 -4.23
N LEU A 64 8.71 -7.42 -4.62
CA LEU A 64 7.52 -7.05 -5.39
C LEU A 64 6.40 -6.64 -4.42
N LEU A 65 5.95 -5.40 -4.48
CA LEU A 65 4.73 -4.96 -3.82
C LEU A 65 3.57 -5.12 -4.80
N PHE A 66 2.75 -6.13 -4.58
CA PHE A 66 1.58 -6.44 -5.38
C PHE A 66 0.37 -5.69 -4.81
N ASP A 67 0.07 -4.52 -5.39
CA ASP A 67 -0.87 -3.56 -4.83
C ASP A 67 -2.25 -3.69 -5.47
N GLU A 68 -3.18 -4.26 -4.69
CA GLU A 68 -4.59 -4.42 -5.01
C GLU A 68 -5.48 -3.31 -4.41
N ASP A 69 -4.85 -2.27 -3.84
CA ASP A 69 -5.56 -1.17 -3.18
C ASP A 69 -6.04 -0.12 -4.20
N SER A 70 -7.05 -0.49 -4.98
CA SER A 70 -7.71 0.40 -5.95
C SER A 70 -9.23 0.23 -5.92
N PRO A 71 -10.00 1.33 -5.89
CA PRO A 71 -11.46 1.29 -6.02
C PRO A 71 -11.93 0.62 -7.32
N LYS A 72 -11.20 0.78 -8.42
CA LYS A 72 -11.53 0.19 -9.73
C LYS A 72 -11.60 -1.34 -9.69
N LEU A 73 -10.85 -1.97 -8.80
CA LEU A 73 -10.86 -3.41 -8.62
C LEU A 73 -12.12 -3.90 -7.88
N ASN A 74 -12.92 -3.03 -7.28
CA ASN A 74 -14.14 -3.43 -6.59
C ASN A 74 -15.25 -3.84 -7.57
N GLU A 75 -15.24 -3.29 -8.78
CA GLU A 75 -16.24 -3.54 -9.83
C GLU A 75 -15.89 -4.77 -10.68
N ALA A 76 -14.64 -5.23 -10.61
CA ALA A 76 -14.15 -6.35 -11.41
C ALA A 76 -14.27 -7.68 -10.64
N VAL A 77 -15.47 -8.27 -10.65
CA VAL A 77 -15.75 -9.56 -9.99
C VAL A 77 -14.87 -10.67 -10.55
N GLY A 78 -14.23 -11.45 -9.66
CA GLY A 78 -13.37 -12.58 -10.03
C GLY A 78 -12.03 -12.18 -10.70
N PHE A 79 -11.79 -10.89 -10.94
CA PHE A 79 -10.57 -10.43 -11.60
C PHE A 79 -9.33 -10.60 -10.70
N ARG A 80 -9.45 -10.26 -9.42
CA ARG A 80 -8.33 -10.37 -8.46
C ARG A 80 -7.88 -11.81 -8.28
N GLU A 81 -8.84 -12.73 -8.17
CA GLU A 81 -8.60 -14.16 -8.02
C GLU A 81 -7.83 -14.70 -9.23
N ARG A 82 -8.24 -14.31 -10.45
CA ARG A 82 -7.51 -14.69 -11.67
C ARG A 82 -6.09 -14.15 -11.69
N VAL A 83 -5.90 -12.87 -11.33
CA VAL A 83 -4.58 -12.25 -11.31
C VAL A 83 -3.69 -12.87 -10.24
N ARG A 84 -4.24 -13.20 -9.07
CA ARG A 84 -3.52 -13.93 -8.02
C ARG A 84 -3.11 -15.33 -8.48
N ALA A 85 -4.00 -16.04 -9.14
CA ALA A 85 -3.68 -17.36 -9.69
C ALA A 85 -2.55 -17.30 -10.73
N LEU A 86 -2.56 -16.31 -11.63
CA LEU A 86 -1.48 -16.08 -12.57
C LEU A 86 -0.14 -15.79 -11.88
N LEU A 87 -0.15 -14.96 -10.83
CA LEU A 87 1.04 -14.67 -10.05
C LEU A 87 1.59 -15.94 -9.37
N MET A 88 0.70 -16.72 -8.74
CA MET A 88 1.10 -17.96 -8.06
C MET A 88 1.67 -18.99 -9.03
N ASN A 89 1.09 -19.14 -10.23
CA ASN A 89 1.62 -20.02 -11.27
C ASN A 89 3.04 -19.59 -11.68
N GLN A 90 3.27 -18.29 -11.91
CA GLN A 90 4.59 -17.77 -12.25
C GLN A 90 5.63 -17.97 -11.11
N MET A 91 5.19 -17.85 -9.86
CA MET A 91 6.07 -18.11 -8.71
C MET A 91 6.43 -19.58 -8.58
N ALA A 92 5.52 -20.49 -8.91
CA ALA A 92 5.75 -21.94 -8.84
C ALA A 92 6.82 -22.41 -9.83
N GLU A 93 7.03 -21.68 -10.94
CA GLU A 93 8.10 -21.95 -11.91
C GLU A 93 9.50 -21.67 -11.34
N HIS A 94 9.60 -20.75 -10.36
CA HIS A 94 10.86 -20.31 -9.77
C HIS A 94 10.77 -20.19 -8.25
N PRO A 95 10.60 -21.30 -7.51
CA PRO A 95 10.42 -21.27 -6.06
C PRO A 95 11.62 -20.65 -5.34
N GLY A 96 11.34 -19.78 -4.38
CA GLY A 96 12.36 -19.11 -3.58
C GLY A 96 13.06 -17.92 -4.24
N SER A 97 12.75 -17.61 -5.52
CA SER A 97 13.40 -16.52 -6.26
C SER A 97 12.82 -15.15 -5.99
N TYR A 98 11.64 -15.07 -5.37
CA TYR A 98 10.90 -13.83 -5.22
C TYR A 98 10.38 -13.63 -3.79
N ILE A 99 10.40 -12.40 -3.32
CA ILE A 99 9.69 -11.97 -2.12
C ILE A 99 8.56 -11.04 -2.54
N ILE A 100 7.33 -11.40 -2.19
CA ILE A 100 6.14 -10.66 -2.56
C ILE A 100 5.44 -10.16 -1.32
N ILE A 101 5.06 -8.88 -1.35
CA ILE A 101 4.20 -8.25 -0.36
C ILE A 101 2.88 -7.90 -1.05
N TYR A 102 1.77 -8.46 -0.58
CA TYR A 102 0.44 -8.06 -0.99
C TYR A 102 0.00 -6.83 -0.22
N ALA A 103 -0.56 -5.84 -0.90
CA ALA A 103 -1.25 -4.72 -0.29
C ALA A 103 -2.73 -4.75 -0.71
N GLU A 104 -3.62 -4.94 0.24
CA GLU A 104 -5.05 -5.09 0.00
C GLU A 104 -5.89 -4.19 0.90
N PRO A 105 -7.15 -3.87 0.51
CA PRO A 105 -8.07 -3.11 1.35
C PRO A 105 -8.59 -3.95 2.53
N ARG A 106 -8.89 -3.28 3.68
CA ARG A 106 -9.28 -3.90 4.95
C ARG A 106 -10.50 -4.83 4.87
N ASN A 107 -11.47 -4.50 4.03
CA ASN A 107 -12.74 -5.23 3.92
C ASN A 107 -12.62 -6.57 3.18
N ARG A 108 -11.41 -7.02 2.84
CA ARG A 108 -11.16 -8.24 2.05
C ARG A 108 -10.29 -9.29 2.71
N VAL A 109 -9.93 -9.10 3.98
CA VAL A 109 -9.23 -10.13 4.78
C VAL A 109 -10.02 -11.44 4.84
N SER A 110 -11.35 -11.37 4.64
CA SER A 110 -12.24 -12.54 4.57
C SER A 110 -11.99 -13.45 3.35
N GLY A 111 -11.41 -12.94 2.26
CA GLY A 111 -11.12 -13.74 1.07
C GLY A 111 -9.87 -14.63 1.21
N ILE A 112 -8.98 -14.31 2.13
CA ILE A 112 -7.83 -15.17 2.44
C ILE A 112 -8.28 -16.41 3.24
N ASN A 113 -9.39 -16.30 3.98
CA ASN A 113 -9.95 -17.41 4.78
C ASN A 113 -10.93 -18.30 4.02
N GLY A 114 -11.36 -17.94 2.78
CA GLY A 114 -12.40 -18.66 2.04
C GLY A 114 -11.89 -19.75 1.09
N ASP A 115 -10.74 -19.52 0.44
CA ASP A 115 -10.20 -20.45 -0.57
C ASP A 115 -8.73 -20.82 -0.36
N ALA A 116 -8.17 -20.48 0.79
CA ALA A 116 -6.74 -20.56 1.07
C ALA A 116 -6.37 -21.68 2.04
N GLU A 117 -6.87 -22.89 1.85
CA GLU A 117 -6.28 -24.05 2.54
C GLU A 117 -4.78 -24.21 2.24
N HIS A 118 -4.29 -23.55 1.18
CA HIS A 118 -2.88 -23.64 0.76
C HIS A 118 -2.05 -22.37 1.01
N MET A 119 -2.66 -21.23 1.34
CA MET A 119 -1.92 -19.98 1.63
C MET A 119 -1.93 -19.57 3.10
N SER A 120 -2.82 -20.11 3.94
CA SER A 120 -2.96 -19.70 5.34
C SER A 120 -1.69 -19.90 6.18
N ASP A 121 -0.88 -20.90 5.86
CA ASP A 121 0.30 -21.26 6.64
C ASP A 121 1.57 -20.46 6.29
N LEU A 122 1.53 -19.69 5.17
CA LEU A 122 2.70 -18.98 4.67
C LEU A 122 2.57 -17.45 4.73
N VAL A 123 1.44 -16.91 5.14
CA VAL A 123 1.16 -15.48 5.06
C VAL A 123 1.13 -14.81 6.44
N ASN A 124 2.15 -14.00 6.73
CA ASN A 124 2.08 -13.05 7.83
C ASN A 124 1.21 -11.84 7.44
N VAL A 125 0.18 -11.55 8.22
CA VAL A 125 -0.73 -10.43 7.98
C VAL A 125 -0.42 -9.29 8.94
N LEU A 126 -0.12 -8.12 8.40
CA LEU A 126 -0.01 -6.87 9.14
C LEU A 126 -1.24 -6.01 8.85
N VAL A 127 -2.02 -5.73 9.88
CA VAL A 127 -3.22 -4.91 9.79
C VAL A 127 -2.84 -3.45 10.04
N PHE A 128 -3.22 -2.58 9.12
CA PHE A 128 -3.10 -1.13 9.25
C PHE A 128 -4.44 -0.56 9.67
N GLU A 129 -4.47 -0.01 10.86
CA GLU A 129 -5.63 0.73 11.35
C GLU A 129 -5.68 2.14 10.73
N ASP A 130 -6.87 2.75 10.79
CA ASP A 130 -7.02 4.13 10.35
C ASP A 130 -6.29 5.07 11.31
N TYR A 131 -5.70 6.13 10.75
CA TYR A 131 -5.00 7.12 11.56
C TYR A 131 -5.94 7.84 12.51
N THR A 132 -5.48 8.02 13.73
CA THR A 132 -6.09 8.94 14.68
C THR A 132 -5.85 10.40 14.27
N LYS A 133 -6.63 11.31 14.84
CA LYS A 133 -6.45 12.75 14.64
C LYS A 133 -5.03 13.21 15.01
N GLU A 134 -4.50 12.70 16.08
CA GLU A 134 -3.16 13.00 16.60
C GLU A 134 -2.08 12.54 15.63
N GLU A 135 -2.21 11.34 15.08
CA GLU A 135 -1.27 10.79 14.09
C GLU A 135 -1.28 11.57 12.78
N LEU A 136 -2.47 11.97 12.30
CA LEU A 136 -2.60 12.82 11.11
C LEU A 136 -1.95 14.19 11.32
N MET A 137 -2.09 14.79 12.51
CA MET A 137 -1.39 16.03 12.88
C MET A 137 0.13 15.84 12.87
N ILE A 138 0.63 14.71 13.36
CA ILE A 138 2.07 14.40 13.34
C ILE A 138 2.56 14.25 11.89
N ILE A 139 1.80 13.57 11.04
CA ILE A 139 2.14 13.40 9.61
C ILE A 139 2.22 14.76 8.91
N LEU A 140 1.20 15.62 9.10
CA LEU A 140 1.18 16.97 8.55
C LEU A 140 2.37 17.80 9.03
N LYS A 141 2.61 17.83 10.34
CA LYS A 141 3.74 18.56 10.95
C LYS A 141 5.07 18.11 10.36
N ARG A 142 5.34 16.81 10.31
CA ARG A 142 6.58 16.27 9.76
C ARG A 142 6.75 16.60 8.27
N ARG A 143 5.66 16.69 7.52
CA ARG A 143 5.74 17.08 6.11
C ARG A 143 6.11 18.54 5.95
N LEU A 144 5.51 19.45 6.74
CA LEU A 144 5.83 20.88 6.74
C LEU A 144 7.28 21.14 7.21
N GLU A 145 7.75 20.41 8.24
CA GLU A 145 9.12 20.53 8.73
C GLU A 145 10.17 20.15 7.65
N LYS A 146 9.87 19.19 6.77
CA LYS A 146 10.74 18.86 5.62
C LYS A 146 10.89 20.04 4.66
N GLU A 147 9.86 20.85 4.52
CA GLU A 147 9.86 22.09 3.71
C GLU A 147 10.31 23.31 4.54
N ARG A 148 10.93 23.08 5.72
CA ARG A 148 11.44 24.10 6.64
C ARG A 148 10.35 25.06 7.17
N MET A 149 9.09 24.64 7.15
CA MET A 149 7.96 25.41 7.66
C MET A 149 7.59 24.99 9.07
N LYS A 150 7.16 25.96 9.88
CA LYS A 150 6.66 25.73 11.23
C LYS A 150 5.22 26.21 11.34
N MET A 151 4.39 25.40 11.97
CA MET A 151 2.99 25.71 12.20
C MET A 151 2.85 26.62 13.42
N THR A 152 2.19 27.78 13.27
CA THR A 152 1.84 28.65 14.39
C THR A 152 0.81 27.99 15.31
N ALA A 153 0.62 28.52 16.54
CA ALA A 153 -0.40 28.02 17.47
C ALA A 153 -1.81 28.10 16.86
N THR A 154 -2.12 29.24 16.20
CA THR A 154 -3.39 29.47 15.52
C THR A 154 -3.61 28.48 14.39
N ALA A 155 -2.62 28.31 13.50
CA ALA A 155 -2.70 27.33 12.41
C ALA A 155 -2.90 25.91 12.94
N ARG A 156 -2.23 25.53 14.03
CA ARG A 156 -2.41 24.23 14.68
C ARG A 156 -3.85 24.04 15.16
N GLN A 157 -4.44 25.07 15.76
CA GLN A 157 -5.83 25.00 16.25
C GLN A 157 -6.81 24.76 15.10
N TYR A 158 -6.69 25.52 14.01
CA TYR A 158 -7.52 25.33 12.81
C TYR A 158 -7.35 23.93 12.20
N MET A 159 -6.13 23.48 12.05
CA MET A 159 -5.86 22.14 11.51
C MET A 159 -6.37 21.03 12.43
N THR A 160 -6.36 21.23 13.74
CA THR A 160 -6.91 20.29 14.71
C THR A 160 -8.43 20.12 14.55
N VAL A 161 -9.14 21.24 14.33
CA VAL A 161 -10.59 21.22 14.04
C VAL A 161 -10.88 20.57 12.69
N PHE A 162 -10.16 20.97 11.65
CA PHE A 162 -10.30 20.41 10.30
C PHE A 162 -10.08 18.89 10.27
N ILE A 163 -8.97 18.41 10.82
CA ILE A 163 -8.68 16.97 10.88
C ILE A 163 -9.72 16.25 11.75
N GLY A 164 -10.16 16.86 12.84
CA GLY A 164 -11.22 16.32 13.69
C GLY A 164 -12.53 16.11 12.94
N SER A 165 -12.93 17.04 12.09
CA SER A 165 -14.12 16.88 11.24
C SER A 165 -13.97 15.75 10.22
N LEU A 166 -12.80 15.58 9.62
CA LEU A 166 -12.52 14.51 8.68
C LEU A 166 -12.60 13.11 9.31
N VAL A 167 -12.08 12.97 10.53
CA VAL A 167 -12.09 11.68 11.26
C VAL A 167 -13.49 11.36 11.79
N ALA A 168 -14.32 12.37 12.06
CA ALA A 168 -15.68 12.19 12.57
C ALA A 168 -16.71 11.82 11.49
N THR A 169 -16.41 12.02 10.21
CA THR A 169 -17.30 11.63 9.11
C THR A 169 -17.29 10.12 8.89
N GLU A 170 -18.40 9.55 8.42
CA GLU A 170 -18.50 8.12 8.08
C GLU A 170 -17.49 7.71 6.99
N GLU A 171 -17.04 8.66 6.18
CA GLU A 171 -16.01 8.47 5.14
C GLU A 171 -14.58 8.58 5.70
N ARG A 172 -14.29 7.92 6.82
CA ARG A 172 -12.95 7.90 7.45
C ARG A 172 -11.81 7.51 6.48
N SER A 173 -12.12 6.84 5.40
CA SER A 173 -11.16 6.49 4.34
C SER A 173 -10.48 7.71 3.69
N HIS A 174 -11.08 8.90 3.78
CA HIS A 174 -10.50 10.14 3.29
C HIS A 174 -9.48 10.75 4.27
N ALA A 175 -9.57 10.47 5.57
CA ALA A 175 -8.64 10.92 6.59
C ALA A 175 -7.32 10.11 6.52
N SER A 176 -6.49 10.37 5.54
CA SER A 176 -5.34 9.55 5.18
C SER A 176 -4.03 10.33 5.14
N SER A 177 -2.91 9.61 5.18
CA SER A 177 -1.59 10.21 5.02
C SER A 177 -1.39 10.89 3.65
N ARG A 178 -2.14 10.46 2.62
CA ARG A 178 -2.15 11.10 1.29
C ARG A 178 -2.80 12.47 1.36
N LEU A 179 -3.94 12.59 2.04
CA LEU A 179 -4.60 13.88 2.23
C LEU A 179 -3.70 14.85 3.01
N MET A 180 -3.04 14.40 4.06
CA MET A 180 -2.11 15.25 4.82
C MET A 180 -0.94 15.75 3.96
N ARG A 181 -0.47 14.95 3.00
CA ARG A 181 0.54 15.41 2.03
C ARG A 181 -0.02 16.47 1.09
N ILE A 182 -1.20 16.26 0.54
CA ILE A 182 -1.87 17.25 -0.33
C ILE A 182 -2.08 18.57 0.42
N VAL A 183 -2.55 18.52 1.64
CA VAL A 183 -2.75 19.72 2.50
C VAL A 183 -1.42 20.43 2.73
N ALA A 184 -0.36 19.70 3.08
CA ALA A 184 0.96 20.29 3.26
C ALA A 184 1.47 20.94 1.97
N ASP A 185 1.36 20.26 0.83
CA ASP A 185 1.81 20.78 -0.46
C ASP A 185 1.02 22.03 -0.89
N LEU A 186 -0.28 22.10 -0.57
CA LEU A 186 -1.11 23.30 -0.78
C LEU A 186 -0.66 24.46 0.12
N ILE A 187 -0.37 24.20 1.40
CA ILE A 187 0.15 25.22 2.32
C ILE A 187 1.48 25.77 1.79
N VAL A 188 2.41 24.90 1.41
CA VAL A 188 3.74 25.29 0.91
C VAL A 188 3.65 26.15 -0.35
N ARG A 189 2.69 25.86 -1.25
CA ARG A 189 2.52 26.64 -2.50
C ARG A 189 1.91 28.01 -2.29
N ASN A 190 1.21 28.23 -1.18
CA ASN A 190 0.49 29.48 -0.91
C ASN A 190 1.14 30.33 0.20
N CYS A 191 2.30 29.95 0.70
CA CYS A 191 3.12 30.74 1.61
C CYS A 191 4.40 31.23 0.95
#